data_8d32a33f2e180679270ad3b3a8b0f369
#
_entry.id   8d32a33f2e180679270ad3b3a8b0f369
#
_cell.length_a   1.000
_cell.length_b   1.000
_cell.length_c   1.000
_cell.angle_alpha   90.00
_cell.angle_beta   90.00
_cell.angle_gamma   90.00
#
_symmetry.space_group_name_H-M   'P 1'
#
loop_
_entity.id
_entity.type
_entity.pdbx_description
1 polymer ?
#
loop_
_entity_poly.entity_id
_entity_poly.type
_entity_poly.pdbx_seq_one_letter_code
_entity_poly.pdbx_strand_id
1 'polypeptide(L)'
;DFAKNILSNDGEAVILNKNNTKGILLKGYLPKNFKQLQIVQNKEFFGSPDLKANSISIGKELSLNLNLDIGDTITLMSPSGVRTIVGSIPKQEIFKISSIFDSGLSDFNENVGYINLETLEGFFDKTKDQRFLEIYFNNPKNIEYHKDQLTKLFPDSFIYTWADLNKSLFSALKVERN
;
A
#
# COMPACT_ATOMS: atom_id res chain seq x y z
N ASP A 1 -1.14 -24.70 6.29
CA ASP A 1 -1.58 -24.21 4.95
C ASP A 1 -1.06 -22.80 4.64
N PHE A 2 0.06 -22.51 5.21
CA PHE A 2 0.75 -21.23 5.17
C PHE A 2 1.59 -21.13 3.88
N ALA A 3 1.41 -20.04 3.11
CA ALA A 3 2.14 -19.83 1.85
C ALA A 3 3.39 -18.99 2.04
N LYS A 4 3.24 -17.81 2.65
CA LYS A 4 4.35 -16.88 2.88
C LYS A 4 4.02 -15.85 3.97
N ASN A 5 5.06 -15.26 4.53
CA ASN A 5 4.95 -14.08 5.38
C ASN A 5 5.80 -12.93 4.82
N ILE A 6 5.31 -11.72 5.00
CA ILE A 6 5.94 -10.51 4.47
C ILE A 6 5.85 -9.43 5.53
N LEU A 7 6.96 -8.77 5.83
CA LEU A 7 6.96 -7.55 6.62
C LEU A 7 6.63 -6.36 5.72
N SER A 8 5.67 -5.55 6.16
CA SER A 8 5.23 -4.33 5.48
C SER A 8 5.01 -3.19 6.47
N ASN A 9 4.79 -2.03 5.95
CA ASN A 9 4.29 -0.87 6.68
C ASN A 9 3.39 -0.05 5.73
N ASP A 10 2.60 0.85 6.26
CA ASP A 10 1.76 1.72 5.46
C ASP A 10 1.71 3.14 6.03
N GLY A 11 1.11 4.05 5.30
CA GLY A 11 0.87 5.41 5.74
C GLY A 11 0.08 6.20 4.71
N GLU A 12 -0.68 7.16 5.17
CA GLU A 12 -1.46 8.05 4.32
C GLU A 12 -0.63 9.26 3.89
N ALA A 13 -0.62 9.54 2.60
CA ALA A 13 0.05 10.68 2.00
C ALA A 13 -0.90 11.45 1.09
N VAL A 14 -0.47 12.62 0.67
CA VAL A 14 -1.15 13.43 -0.35
C VAL A 14 -0.26 13.50 -1.58
N ILE A 15 -0.80 13.15 -2.73
CA ILE A 15 -0.18 13.41 -4.03
C ILE A 15 -0.40 14.87 -4.38
N LEU A 16 0.69 15.56 -4.70
CA LEU A 16 0.68 16.91 -5.29
C LEU A 16 1.05 16.79 -6.77
N ASN A 17 0.08 16.97 -7.66
CA ASN A 17 0.30 16.93 -9.11
C ASN A 17 -0.29 18.16 -9.77
N LYS A 18 0.56 19.10 -10.18
CA LYS A 18 0.15 20.40 -10.79
C LYS A 18 -0.89 21.10 -9.88
N ASN A 19 -2.15 21.16 -10.32
CA ASN A 19 -3.25 21.81 -9.59
C ASN A 19 -4.15 20.81 -8.83
N ASN A 20 -3.79 19.52 -8.83
CA ASN A 20 -4.58 18.47 -8.21
C ASN A 20 -3.89 17.95 -6.95
N THR A 21 -4.68 17.76 -5.91
CA THR A 21 -4.27 17.06 -4.69
C THR A 21 -5.15 15.84 -4.49
N LYS A 22 -4.55 14.70 -4.13
CA LYS A 22 -5.30 13.47 -3.87
C LYS A 22 -4.67 12.69 -2.73
N GLY A 23 -5.49 12.26 -1.78
CA GLY A 23 -5.09 11.31 -0.75
C GLY A 23 -4.75 9.94 -1.34
N ILE A 24 -3.72 9.30 -0.82
CA ILE A 24 -3.28 7.96 -1.21
C ILE A 24 -2.79 7.20 0.02
N LEU A 25 -3.14 5.92 0.10
CA LEU A 25 -2.54 4.98 1.03
C LEU A 25 -1.28 4.40 0.40
N LEU A 26 -0.13 4.66 0.99
CA LEU A 26 1.14 4.07 0.59
C LEU A 26 1.37 2.78 1.37
N LYS A 27 1.71 1.71 0.66
CA LYS A 27 2.15 0.44 1.24
C LYS A 27 3.62 0.21 0.92
N GLY A 28 4.41 -0.06 1.95
CA GLY A 28 5.86 -0.26 1.84
C GLY A 28 6.23 -1.73 1.89
N TYR A 29 7.01 -2.17 0.91
CA TYR A 29 7.58 -3.52 0.85
C TYR A 29 9.07 -3.47 0.51
N LEU A 30 9.82 -4.46 1.02
CA LEU A 30 11.15 -4.71 0.48
C LEU A 30 11.03 -5.16 -0.99
N PRO A 31 11.95 -4.75 -1.90
CA PRO A 31 11.84 -5.07 -3.32
C PRO A 31 11.65 -6.56 -3.63
N LYS A 32 12.35 -7.43 -2.90
CA LYS A 32 12.21 -8.90 -3.04
C LYS A 32 10.80 -9.41 -2.70
N ASN A 33 10.14 -8.76 -1.73
CA ASN A 33 8.80 -9.15 -1.27
C ASN A 33 7.73 -8.59 -2.21
N PHE A 34 7.90 -7.36 -2.69
CA PHE A 34 7.01 -6.75 -3.66
C PHE A 34 6.86 -7.60 -4.93
N LYS A 35 7.98 -8.11 -5.46
CA LYS A 35 7.98 -9.01 -6.63
C LYS A 35 7.18 -10.30 -6.42
N GLN A 36 6.96 -10.72 -5.18
CA GLN A 36 6.20 -11.92 -4.84
C GLN A 36 4.70 -11.67 -4.67
N LEU A 37 4.25 -10.42 -4.71
CA LEU A 37 2.84 -10.10 -4.61
C LEU A 37 2.11 -10.53 -5.89
N GLN A 38 0.92 -11.10 -5.72
CA GLN A 38 0.12 -11.58 -6.84
C GLN A 38 -0.20 -10.45 -7.84
N ILE A 39 -0.39 -9.24 -7.34
CA ILE A 39 -0.64 -8.05 -8.15
C ILE A 39 0.52 -7.72 -9.10
N VAL A 40 1.76 -8.02 -8.70
CA VAL A 40 2.96 -7.80 -9.52
C VAL A 40 3.17 -8.93 -10.53
N GLN A 41 2.72 -10.14 -10.19
CA GLN A 41 2.82 -11.31 -11.07
C GLN A 41 1.65 -11.39 -12.08
N ASN A 42 0.72 -10.47 -12.01
CA ASN A 42 -0.41 -10.38 -12.92
C ASN A 42 0.04 -9.85 -14.30
N LYS A 43 -0.63 -10.29 -15.35
CA LYS A 43 -0.43 -9.81 -16.73
C LYS A 43 -0.75 -8.31 -16.91
N GLU A 44 -1.58 -7.77 -16.03
CA GLU A 44 -1.96 -6.35 -15.99
C GLU A 44 -0.99 -5.49 -15.18
N PHE A 45 0.22 -5.98 -14.90
CA PHE A 45 1.30 -5.21 -14.31
C PHE A 45 2.26 -4.73 -15.40
N PHE A 46 2.44 -3.42 -15.50
CA PHE A 46 3.29 -2.78 -16.50
C PHE A 46 4.46 -2.04 -15.83
N GLY A 47 5.64 -2.13 -16.42
CA GLY A 47 6.84 -1.45 -15.94
C GLY A 47 7.74 -2.32 -15.08
N SER A 48 8.55 -1.70 -14.22
CA SER A 48 9.55 -2.39 -13.40
C SER A 48 9.00 -2.75 -12.02
N PRO A 49 9.14 -4.00 -11.58
CA PRO A 49 8.80 -4.40 -10.21
C PRO A 49 9.87 -4.02 -9.18
N ASP A 50 10.89 -3.28 -9.59
CA ASP A 50 11.96 -2.83 -8.69
C ASP A 50 11.52 -1.57 -7.93
N LEU A 51 11.14 -1.72 -6.65
CA LEU A 51 10.87 -0.59 -5.76
C LEU A 51 12.20 0.01 -5.26
N LYS A 52 12.80 0.85 -6.11
CA LYS A 52 13.96 1.67 -5.71
C LYS A 52 13.51 2.76 -4.71
N ALA A 53 14.46 3.36 -4.01
CA ALA A 53 14.18 4.34 -2.96
C ALA A 53 13.24 5.48 -3.42
N ASN A 54 13.42 5.98 -4.65
CA ASN A 54 12.63 7.10 -5.17
C ASN A 54 11.62 6.66 -6.23
N SER A 55 11.16 5.41 -6.19
CA SER A 55 10.17 4.91 -7.13
C SER A 55 8.86 4.56 -6.45
N ILE A 56 7.77 4.69 -7.21
CA ILE A 56 6.42 4.33 -6.81
C ILE A 56 5.75 3.49 -7.89
N SER A 57 5.01 2.47 -7.46
CA SER A 57 4.04 1.76 -8.30
C SER A 57 2.65 2.29 -7.98
N ILE A 58 1.90 2.72 -8.99
CA ILE A 58 0.56 3.28 -8.84
C ILE A 58 -0.49 2.40 -9.51
N GLY A 59 -1.73 2.50 -9.08
CA GLY A 59 -2.82 1.78 -9.72
C GLY A 59 -3.27 2.45 -11.03
N LYS A 60 -3.89 1.65 -11.88
CA LYS A 60 -4.34 2.05 -13.22
C LYS A 60 -5.31 3.23 -13.19
N GLU A 61 -6.31 3.21 -12.32
CA GLU A 61 -7.28 4.31 -12.22
C GLU A 61 -6.62 5.61 -11.74
N LEU A 62 -5.65 5.52 -10.83
CA LEU A 62 -4.90 6.69 -10.40
C LEU A 62 -4.07 7.28 -11.55
N SER A 63 -3.41 6.42 -12.33
CA SER A 63 -2.67 6.81 -13.54
C SER A 63 -3.57 7.55 -14.53
N LEU A 64 -4.74 6.99 -14.83
CA LEU A 64 -5.71 7.59 -15.77
C LEU A 64 -6.27 8.92 -15.24
N ASN A 65 -6.71 8.96 -13.98
CA ASN A 65 -7.35 10.14 -13.39
C ASN A 65 -6.40 11.35 -13.27
N LEU A 66 -5.12 11.09 -13.04
CA LEU A 66 -4.10 12.14 -12.93
C LEU A 66 -3.28 12.35 -14.22
N ASN A 67 -3.59 11.57 -15.29
CA ASN A 67 -2.85 11.57 -16.57
C ASN A 67 -1.34 11.40 -16.34
N LEU A 68 -0.98 10.29 -15.68
CA LEU A 68 0.37 9.93 -15.27
C LEU A 68 0.81 8.63 -15.93
N ASP A 69 2.02 8.61 -16.50
CA ASP A 69 2.62 7.46 -17.13
C ASP A 69 3.89 6.98 -16.40
N ILE A 70 4.35 5.78 -16.75
CA ILE A 70 5.64 5.26 -16.29
C ILE A 70 6.75 6.21 -16.73
N GLY A 71 7.55 6.62 -15.77
CA GLY A 71 8.64 7.59 -15.98
C GLY A 71 8.32 9.00 -15.52
N ASP A 72 7.04 9.34 -15.36
CA ASP A 72 6.62 10.61 -14.77
C ASP A 72 7.00 10.70 -13.29
N THR A 73 6.97 11.91 -12.76
CA THR A 73 7.25 12.19 -11.37
C THR A 73 6.04 12.79 -10.67
N ILE A 74 5.86 12.41 -9.43
CA ILE A 74 4.87 13.01 -8.53
C ILE A 74 5.55 13.46 -7.24
N THR A 75 4.98 14.47 -6.59
CA THR A 75 5.39 14.87 -5.25
C THR A 75 4.43 14.26 -4.24
N LEU A 76 4.95 13.55 -3.26
CA LEU A 76 4.19 13.05 -2.12
C LEU A 76 4.44 13.96 -0.92
N MET A 77 3.39 14.25 -0.18
CA MET A 77 3.42 15.01 1.05
C MET A 77 2.92 14.15 2.21
N SER A 78 3.72 14.05 3.28
CA SER A 78 3.32 13.43 4.53
C SER A 78 2.59 14.44 5.41
N PRO A 79 1.35 14.19 5.83
CA PRO A 79 0.61 15.11 6.69
C PRO A 79 1.21 15.25 8.10
N SER A 80 1.92 14.21 8.57
CA SER A 80 2.53 14.19 9.92
C SER A 80 3.79 15.04 10.06
N GLY A 81 4.46 15.41 8.97
CA GLY A 81 5.57 16.36 8.91
C GLY A 81 6.66 16.29 9.97
N VAL A 82 7.69 17.07 9.80
CA VAL A 82 8.77 17.23 10.80
C VAL A 82 8.31 18.23 11.87
N ARG A 83 8.35 17.83 13.14
CA ARG A 83 8.06 18.73 14.27
C ARG A 83 9.17 19.76 14.42
N THR A 84 8.80 21.02 14.41
CA THR A 84 9.71 22.16 14.64
C THR A 84 9.24 23.00 15.83
N ILE A 85 10.07 23.93 16.28
CA ILE A 85 9.74 24.86 17.38
C ILE A 85 8.51 25.71 17.05
N VAL A 86 8.25 25.95 15.76
CA VAL A 86 7.12 26.78 15.27
C VAL A 86 5.94 25.96 14.75
N GLY A 87 5.95 24.63 14.88
CA GLY A 87 4.90 23.75 14.44
C GLY A 87 5.42 22.55 13.62
N SER A 88 4.50 21.86 12.94
CA SER A 88 4.84 20.74 12.06
C SER A 88 4.94 21.21 10.60
N ILE A 89 6.05 20.92 9.94
CA ILE A 89 6.26 21.21 8.52
C ILE A 89 6.05 19.89 7.75
N PRO A 90 5.08 19.81 6.81
CA PRO A 90 4.88 18.62 6.00
C PRO A 90 6.15 18.22 5.24
N LYS A 91 6.53 16.96 5.33
CA LYS A 91 7.63 16.42 4.55
C LYS A 91 7.15 16.18 3.12
N GLN A 92 7.94 16.61 2.14
CA GLN A 92 7.64 16.40 0.72
C GLN A 92 8.82 15.70 0.06
N GLU A 93 8.51 14.69 -0.75
CA GLU A 93 9.52 13.96 -1.54
C GLU A 93 8.99 13.69 -2.95
N ILE A 94 9.90 13.65 -3.92
CA ILE A 94 9.60 13.38 -5.32
C ILE A 94 9.84 11.90 -5.61
N PHE A 95 8.84 11.26 -6.21
CA PHE A 95 8.89 9.86 -6.63
C PHE A 95 8.68 9.74 -8.14
N LYS A 96 9.44 8.84 -8.77
CA LYS A 96 9.27 8.47 -10.16
C LYS A 96 8.36 7.25 -10.27
N ILE A 97 7.37 7.30 -11.13
CA ILE A 97 6.49 6.17 -11.41
C ILE A 97 7.30 5.09 -12.15
N SER A 98 7.49 3.96 -11.49
CA SER A 98 8.25 2.81 -12.02
C SER A 98 7.34 1.77 -12.67
N SER A 99 6.09 1.70 -12.25
CA SER A 99 5.13 0.70 -12.71
C SER A 99 3.69 1.12 -12.44
N ILE A 100 2.79 0.50 -13.20
CA ILE A 100 1.34 0.64 -13.06
C ILE A 100 0.76 -0.76 -12.88
N PHE A 101 -0.08 -0.94 -11.85
CA PHE A 101 -0.74 -2.20 -11.56
C PHE A 101 -2.26 -2.11 -11.75
N ASP A 102 -2.88 -3.25 -11.99
CA ASP A 102 -4.32 -3.42 -11.96
C ASP A 102 -4.70 -4.59 -11.05
N SER A 103 -5.42 -4.28 -9.97
CA SER A 103 -5.92 -5.27 -9.00
C SER A 103 -7.26 -5.88 -9.40
N GLY A 104 -7.91 -5.34 -10.43
CA GLY A 104 -9.30 -5.62 -10.77
C GLY A 104 -10.32 -4.89 -9.88
N LEU A 105 -9.89 -4.04 -8.96
CA LEU A 105 -10.73 -3.24 -8.07
C LEU A 105 -10.43 -1.76 -8.25
N SER A 106 -11.33 -1.02 -8.89
CA SER A 106 -11.11 0.39 -9.26
C SER A 106 -10.78 1.26 -8.05
N ASP A 107 -11.52 1.12 -6.94
CA ASP A 107 -11.27 1.89 -5.71
C ASP A 107 -9.88 1.62 -5.13
N PHE A 108 -9.42 0.37 -5.18
CA PHE A 108 -8.08 0.03 -4.73
C PHE A 108 -7.01 0.62 -5.64
N ASN A 109 -7.18 0.49 -6.96
CA ASN A 109 -6.27 1.03 -7.95
C ASN A 109 -6.21 2.57 -7.93
N GLU A 110 -7.29 3.22 -7.48
CA GLU A 110 -7.33 4.68 -7.37
C GLU A 110 -6.65 5.22 -6.11
N ASN A 111 -6.66 4.45 -5.02
CA ASN A 111 -6.32 4.96 -3.68
C ASN A 111 -5.08 4.34 -3.05
N VAL A 112 -4.42 3.38 -3.71
CA VAL A 112 -3.24 2.68 -3.18
C VAL A 112 -2.03 2.86 -4.08
N GLY A 113 -0.86 3.05 -3.46
CA GLY A 113 0.44 3.04 -4.13
C GLY A 113 1.45 2.19 -3.34
N TYR A 114 2.46 1.69 -4.03
CA TYR A 114 3.52 0.89 -3.42
C TYR A 114 4.87 1.58 -3.54
N ILE A 115 5.60 1.67 -2.43
CA ILE A 115 6.96 2.20 -2.37
C ILE A 115 7.88 1.26 -1.58
N ASN A 116 9.17 1.54 -1.62
CA ASN A 116 10.15 0.81 -0.84
C ASN A 116 9.86 0.97 0.67
N LEU A 117 9.96 -0.13 1.43
CA LEU A 117 9.64 -0.16 2.86
C LEU A 117 10.49 0.82 3.69
N GLU A 118 11.79 0.85 3.44
CA GLU A 118 12.70 1.72 4.19
C GLU A 118 12.46 3.21 3.83
N THR A 119 12.13 3.47 2.56
CA THR A 119 11.72 4.81 2.11
C THR A 119 10.43 5.25 2.79
N LEU A 120 9.42 4.36 2.87
CA LEU A 120 8.17 4.65 3.55
C LEU A 120 8.40 4.98 5.03
N GLU A 121 9.20 4.17 5.71
CA GLU A 121 9.52 4.38 7.12
C GLU A 121 10.23 5.74 7.34
N GLY A 122 11.21 6.07 6.51
CA GLY A 122 11.86 7.37 6.56
C GLY A 122 10.94 8.54 6.21
N PHE A 123 10.01 8.34 5.28
CA PHE A 123 9.06 9.37 4.86
C PHE A 123 8.03 9.70 5.95
N PHE A 124 7.56 8.70 6.71
CA PHE A 124 6.58 8.86 7.77
C PHE A 124 7.17 8.89 9.19
N ASP A 125 8.49 8.89 9.32
CA ASP A 125 9.20 8.82 10.62
C ASP A 125 8.75 7.61 11.45
N LYS A 126 8.62 6.47 10.80
CA LYS A 126 8.23 5.20 11.41
C LYS A 126 9.44 4.33 11.75
N THR A 127 9.30 3.53 12.80
CA THR A 127 10.31 2.59 13.27
C THR A 127 9.97 1.15 12.87
N LYS A 128 10.95 0.25 12.93
CA LYS A 128 10.79 -1.16 12.52
C LYS A 128 9.81 -1.95 13.38
N ASP A 129 9.60 -1.55 14.63
CA ASP A 129 8.62 -2.14 15.54
C ASP A 129 7.17 -1.81 15.18
N GLN A 130 6.96 -0.83 14.31
CA GLN A 130 5.65 -0.47 13.77
C GLN A 130 5.28 -1.23 12.50
N ARG A 131 6.08 -2.21 12.07
CA ARG A 131 5.81 -3.04 10.91
C ARG A 131 4.67 -4.01 11.17
N PHE A 132 3.92 -4.29 10.11
CA PHE A 132 2.96 -5.38 10.08
C PHE A 132 3.63 -6.67 9.60
N LEU A 133 3.19 -7.80 10.14
CA LEU A 133 3.46 -9.11 9.57
C LEU A 133 2.24 -9.56 8.78
N GLU A 134 2.33 -9.53 7.46
CA GLU A 134 1.31 -10.04 6.56
C GLU A 134 1.51 -11.54 6.36
N ILE A 135 0.48 -12.33 6.63
CA ILE A 135 0.50 -13.80 6.50
C ILE A 135 -0.45 -14.18 5.38
N TYR A 136 0.08 -14.87 4.38
CA TYR A 136 -0.67 -15.36 3.22
C TYR A 136 -0.89 -16.85 3.32
N PHE A 137 -2.10 -17.30 3.05
CA PHE A 137 -2.50 -18.71 3.06
C PHE A 137 -2.77 -19.20 1.64
N ASN A 138 -2.49 -20.47 1.37
CA ASN A 138 -2.78 -21.11 0.08
C ASN A 138 -4.29 -21.21 -0.17
N ASN A 139 -5.09 -21.39 0.90
CA ASN A 139 -6.54 -21.44 0.80
C ASN A 139 -7.18 -20.29 1.62
N PRO A 140 -7.56 -19.18 0.98
CA PRO A 140 -8.17 -18.05 1.67
C PRO A 140 -9.62 -18.29 2.12
N LYS A 141 -10.26 -19.38 1.70
CA LYS A 141 -11.67 -19.66 2.05
C LYS A 141 -11.87 -19.90 3.55
N ASN A 142 -10.83 -20.34 4.26
CA ASN A 142 -10.87 -20.63 5.69
C ASN A 142 -10.24 -19.53 6.54
N ILE A 143 -10.31 -18.28 6.10
CA ILE A 143 -9.60 -17.17 6.73
C ILE A 143 -9.98 -16.97 8.21
N GLU A 144 -11.24 -17.14 8.57
CA GLU A 144 -11.70 -17.01 9.96
C GLU A 144 -11.10 -18.11 10.86
N TYR A 145 -11.02 -19.34 10.37
CA TYR A 145 -10.33 -20.41 11.09
C TYR A 145 -8.85 -20.07 11.32
N HIS A 146 -8.17 -19.58 10.30
CA HIS A 146 -6.76 -19.18 10.40
C HIS A 146 -6.58 -18.01 11.36
N LYS A 147 -7.49 -17.02 11.33
CA LYS A 147 -7.50 -15.90 12.29
C LYS A 147 -7.62 -16.40 13.73
N ASP A 148 -8.54 -17.31 13.99
CA ASP A 148 -8.73 -17.91 15.33
C ASP A 148 -7.48 -18.65 15.81
N GLN A 149 -6.81 -19.42 14.93
CA GLN A 149 -5.58 -20.11 15.27
C GLN A 149 -4.44 -19.12 15.59
N LEU A 150 -4.28 -18.07 14.77
CA LEU A 150 -3.27 -17.04 15.00
C LEU A 150 -3.53 -16.26 16.30
N THR A 151 -4.79 -15.95 16.61
CA THR A 151 -5.16 -15.25 17.85
C THR A 151 -4.79 -16.09 19.10
N LYS A 152 -4.91 -17.41 19.03
CA LYS A 152 -4.50 -18.30 20.12
C LYS A 152 -2.98 -18.38 20.26
N LEU A 153 -2.25 -18.33 19.14
CA LEU A 153 -0.78 -18.38 19.11
C LEU A 153 -0.14 -17.06 19.53
N PHE A 154 -0.79 -15.95 19.22
CA PHE A 154 -0.31 -14.59 19.48
C PHE A 154 -1.35 -13.77 20.23
N PRO A 155 -1.62 -14.07 21.51
CA PRO A 155 -2.70 -13.46 22.28
C PRO A 155 -2.53 -11.95 22.51
N ASP A 156 -1.29 -11.46 22.46
CA ASP A 156 -0.97 -10.04 22.66
C ASP A 156 -0.91 -9.26 21.33
N SER A 157 -1.31 -9.88 20.21
CA SER A 157 -1.25 -9.26 18.88
C SER A 157 -2.64 -8.96 18.34
N PHE A 158 -2.76 -7.82 17.67
CA PHE A 158 -3.97 -7.50 16.91
C PHE A 158 -3.92 -8.18 15.55
N ILE A 159 -4.91 -9.02 15.27
CA ILE A 159 -4.99 -9.78 14.02
C ILE A 159 -6.18 -9.32 13.21
N TYR A 160 -5.91 -8.82 12.01
CA TYR A 160 -6.89 -8.33 11.06
C TYR A 160 -6.83 -9.15 9.78
N THR A 161 -7.98 -9.52 9.26
CA THR A 161 -8.08 -10.05 7.90
C THR A 161 -8.04 -8.89 6.91
N TRP A 162 -7.77 -9.19 5.65
CA TRP A 162 -7.87 -8.19 4.58
C TRP A 162 -9.30 -7.60 4.50
N ALA A 163 -10.31 -8.40 4.74
CA ALA A 163 -11.70 -7.96 4.80
C ALA A 163 -11.96 -6.99 5.96
N ASP A 164 -11.34 -7.20 7.12
CA ASP A 164 -11.44 -6.28 8.26
C ASP A 164 -10.87 -4.90 7.93
N LEU A 165 -9.74 -4.87 7.21
CA LEU A 165 -9.07 -3.63 6.82
C LEU A 165 -9.80 -2.88 5.68
N ASN A 166 -10.61 -3.59 4.88
CA ASN A 166 -11.31 -3.06 3.72
C ASN A 166 -12.84 -3.13 3.87
N LYS A 167 -13.35 -2.95 5.08
CA LYS A 167 -14.81 -3.06 5.37
C LYS A 167 -15.68 -2.16 4.51
N SER A 168 -15.25 -0.94 4.23
CA SER A 168 -15.99 0.01 3.39
C SER A 168 -16.15 -0.51 1.96
N LEU A 169 -15.09 -1.06 1.38
CA LEU A 169 -15.11 -1.68 0.06
C LEU A 169 -16.06 -2.88 0.01
N PHE A 170 -15.98 -3.76 1.01
CA PHE A 170 -16.88 -4.92 1.10
C PHE A 170 -18.33 -4.53 1.32
N SER A 171 -18.60 -3.45 2.03
CA SER A 171 -19.96 -2.94 2.22
C SER A 171 -20.54 -2.41 0.92
N ALA A 172 -19.75 -1.68 0.12
CA ALA A 172 -20.17 -1.21 -1.20
C ALA A 172 -20.49 -2.38 -2.15
N LEU A 173 -19.62 -3.38 -2.23
CA LEU A 173 -19.82 -4.58 -3.06
C LEU A 173 -21.05 -5.42 -2.67
N LYS A 174 -21.45 -5.40 -1.39
CA LYS A 174 -22.68 -6.07 -0.93
C LYS A 174 -23.94 -5.35 -1.38
N VAL A 175 -23.91 -4.02 -1.47
CA VAL A 175 -25.05 -3.20 -1.91
C VAL A 175 -25.33 -3.39 -3.40
N GLU A 176 -24.29 -3.53 -4.23
CA GLU A 176 -24.45 -3.77 -5.68
C GLU A 176 -24.99 -5.16 -6.02
N ARG A 177 -24.99 -6.08 -5.08
CA ARG A 177 -25.41 -7.50 -5.30
C ARG A 177 -26.88 -7.77 -4.96
N ASN A 178 -27.61 -6.80 -4.44
CA ASN A 178 -29.04 -6.82 -4.15
C ASN A 178 -29.79 -5.95 -5.13
#